data_28251dd40d00d13958c47082ea521e6d
#
_entry.id   28251dd40d00d13958c47082ea521e6d
#
_cell.length_a   1.000
_cell.length_b   1.000
_cell.length_c   1.000
_cell.angle_alpha   90.00
_cell.angle_beta   90.00
_cell.angle_gamma   90.00
#
_symmetry.space_group_name_H-M   'P 1'
#
loop_
_entity.id
_entity.type
_entity.pdbx_description
1 polymer ?
#
loop_
_entity_poly.entity_id
_entity_poly.type
_entity_poly.pdbx_seq_one_letter_code
_entity_poly.pdbx_strand_id
1 'polypeptide(L)'
;MERRTRNPQSEIRNPQWEGGRVGLGFVRVIAGEFRGRRLKTPVGDRTRPTADRVREAWFSILQRAVRGARVLDLFAGSGALGLEALSRGAATADFVEVHRLALASLKANVKTLKLEDRTTIHRADALEFAERLHPGQYDVAFADPPYAGEQAARLVALFRVNPFARTFSIEHPADQPIPGDDTRRYGDTAVTFIYAP
;
A
#
# COMPACT_ATOMS: atom_id res chain seq x y z
N MET A 1 5.62 -45.34 39.64
CA MET A 1 6.73 -44.49 39.25
C MET A 1 6.44 -43.97 37.86
N GLU A 2 5.55 -42.96 37.78
CA GLU A 2 5.03 -42.40 36.54
C GLU A 2 5.87 -41.18 36.13
N ARG A 3 6.45 -41.25 34.92
CA ARG A 3 7.19 -40.13 34.34
C ARG A 3 6.17 -39.25 33.60
N ARG A 4 5.89 -38.08 34.14
CA ARG A 4 5.16 -37.01 33.45
C ARG A 4 6.03 -36.44 32.32
N THR A 5 5.59 -36.64 31.10
CA THR A 5 6.11 -35.99 29.88
C THR A 5 5.67 -34.52 29.89
N ARG A 6 6.64 -33.60 29.92
CA ARG A 6 6.39 -32.15 29.75
C ARG A 6 6.11 -31.89 28.27
N ASN A 7 5.01 -31.22 28.02
CA ASN A 7 4.62 -30.70 26.70
C ASN A 7 5.35 -29.35 26.49
N PRO A 8 6.16 -29.15 25.41
CA PRO A 8 6.84 -27.90 25.11
C PRO A 8 6.03 -27.00 24.15
N GLN A 9 4.76 -26.75 24.45
CA GLN A 9 3.96 -25.80 23.68
C GLN A 9 3.28 -24.84 24.62
N SER A 10 3.99 -23.81 25.07
CA SER A 10 3.41 -22.54 25.51
C SER A 10 4.46 -21.59 26.08
N GLU A 11 5.33 -21.05 25.25
CA GLU A 11 6.00 -19.77 25.57
C GLU A 11 6.14 -18.94 24.29
N ILE A 12 5.00 -18.43 23.80
CA ILE A 12 5.04 -17.22 22.97
C ILE A 12 5.32 -16.08 23.96
N ARG A 13 6.60 -15.77 24.14
CA ARG A 13 7.03 -14.57 24.87
C ARG A 13 6.63 -13.37 24.04
N ASN A 14 5.58 -12.69 24.49
CA ASN A 14 5.26 -11.34 24.09
C ASN A 14 6.47 -10.45 24.42
N PRO A 15 7.13 -9.76 23.48
CA PRO A 15 8.22 -8.86 23.83
C PRO A 15 7.65 -7.75 24.71
N GLN A 16 8.15 -7.68 25.95
CA GLN A 16 7.86 -6.57 26.86
C GLN A 16 8.35 -5.27 26.22
N TRP A 17 7.44 -4.34 26.02
CA TRP A 17 7.72 -2.97 25.58
C TRP A 17 8.33 -2.19 26.75
N GLU A 18 9.64 -2.30 26.94
CA GLU A 18 10.36 -1.34 27.76
C GLU A 18 10.45 -0.02 27.00
N GLY A 19 10.07 1.08 27.68
CA GLY A 19 9.90 2.42 27.15
C GLY A 19 11.15 3.02 26.48
N GLY A 20 11.46 2.55 25.27
CA GLY A 20 12.46 3.11 24.38
C GLY A 20 11.80 4.11 23.43
N ARG A 21 12.47 5.22 23.16
CA ARG A 21 12.05 6.26 22.20
C ARG A 21 11.52 5.62 20.94
N VAL A 22 10.23 5.88 20.64
CA VAL A 22 9.53 5.42 19.44
C VAL A 22 10.23 6.05 18.24
N GLY A 23 11.19 5.35 17.63
CA GLY A 23 11.88 5.80 16.44
C GLY A 23 10.88 5.85 15.26
N LEU A 24 10.55 7.05 14.79
CA LEU A 24 9.77 7.24 13.58
C LEU A 24 10.56 6.69 12.40
N GLY A 25 9.99 5.74 11.66
CA GLY A 25 10.47 5.35 10.35
C GLY A 25 10.18 6.45 9.32
N PHE A 26 10.95 6.49 8.24
CA PHE A 26 10.74 7.43 7.15
C PHE A 26 10.86 6.73 5.81
N VAL A 27 9.94 7.02 4.91
CA VAL A 27 10.00 6.72 3.48
C VAL A 27 10.26 8.02 2.74
N ARG A 28 10.94 7.98 1.61
CA ARG A 28 11.16 9.17 0.77
C ARG A 28 10.26 9.13 -0.46
N VAL A 29 9.79 10.31 -0.87
CA VAL A 29 9.25 10.50 -2.21
C VAL A 29 10.42 10.40 -3.22
N ILE A 30 10.24 9.55 -4.24
CA ILE A 30 11.33 9.17 -5.17
C ILE A 30 11.49 10.20 -6.28
N ALA A 31 10.37 10.67 -6.86
CA ALA A 31 10.40 11.57 -8.01
C ALA A 31 9.27 12.60 -7.97
N GLY A 32 9.30 13.55 -8.90
CA GLY A 32 8.29 14.58 -9.07
C GLY A 32 8.48 15.80 -8.18
N GLU A 33 7.40 16.53 -7.94
CA GLU A 33 7.34 17.80 -7.22
C GLU A 33 7.93 17.73 -5.80
N PHE A 34 7.68 16.62 -5.10
CA PHE A 34 8.09 16.43 -3.71
C PHE A 34 9.32 15.52 -3.57
N ARG A 35 10.09 15.31 -4.62
CA ARG A 35 11.27 14.44 -4.60
C ARG A 35 12.17 14.72 -3.38
N GLY A 36 12.56 13.65 -2.69
CA GLY A 36 13.45 13.69 -1.52
C GLY A 36 12.76 14.03 -0.21
N ARG A 37 11.48 14.46 -0.22
CA ARG A 37 10.72 14.73 1.01
C ARG A 37 10.52 13.45 1.79
N ARG A 38 10.70 13.54 3.10
CA ARG A 38 10.53 12.41 4.01
C ARG A 38 9.08 12.30 4.45
N LEU A 39 8.51 11.10 4.34
CA LEU A 39 7.18 10.73 4.82
C LEU A 39 7.35 9.95 6.12
N LYS A 40 6.61 10.32 7.15
CA LYS A 40 6.55 9.59 8.41
C LYS A 40 5.87 8.24 8.20
N THR A 41 6.43 7.17 8.79
CA THR A 41 5.80 5.84 8.80
C THR A 41 5.54 5.40 10.24
N PRO A 42 4.58 4.49 10.49
CA PRO A 42 4.43 3.85 11.78
C PRO A 42 5.72 3.14 12.21
N VAL A 43 5.90 3.01 13.51
CA VAL A 43 7.05 2.28 14.08
C VAL A 43 6.98 0.82 13.66
N GLY A 44 8.09 0.28 13.16
CA GLY A 44 8.17 -1.10 12.69
C GLY A 44 8.13 -1.23 11.15
N ASP A 45 7.64 -0.24 10.45
CA ASP A 45 7.72 -0.16 8.99
C ASP A 45 9.16 0.19 8.58
N ARG A 46 10.00 -0.83 8.47
CA ARG A 46 11.38 -0.64 8.02
C ARG A 46 11.37 -0.38 6.52
N THR A 47 11.78 0.82 6.16
CA THR A 47 12.16 1.16 4.78
C THR A 47 13.28 0.24 4.33
N ARG A 48 12.97 -0.76 3.54
CA ARG A 48 13.98 -1.57 2.86
C ARG A 48 14.39 -0.83 1.58
N PRO A 49 15.69 -0.78 1.24
CA PRO A 49 16.12 -0.26 -0.07
C PRO A 49 15.42 -0.95 -1.24
N THR A 50 14.99 -2.20 -1.04
CA THR A 50 14.17 -2.98 -1.99
C THR A 50 12.81 -2.32 -2.23
N ALA A 51 12.12 -1.84 -1.19
CA ALA A 51 10.81 -1.18 -1.33
C ALA A 51 10.88 0.11 -2.18
N ASP A 52 11.94 0.91 -2.05
CA ASP A 52 12.14 2.10 -2.89
C ASP A 52 12.34 1.72 -4.36
N ARG A 53 13.11 0.66 -4.65
CA ARG A 53 13.35 0.16 -6.02
C ARG A 53 12.07 -0.42 -6.64
N VAL A 54 11.29 -1.17 -5.89
CA VAL A 54 9.99 -1.70 -6.35
C VAL A 54 9.06 -0.54 -6.69
N ARG A 55 8.94 0.45 -5.80
CA ARG A 55 8.09 1.62 -6.03
C ARG A 55 8.56 2.45 -7.24
N GLU A 56 9.87 2.65 -7.42
CA GLU A 56 10.42 3.33 -8.60
C GLU A 56 10.06 2.58 -9.89
N ALA A 57 10.25 1.27 -9.93
CA ALA A 57 9.91 0.43 -11.08
C ALA A 57 8.40 0.44 -11.36
N TRP A 58 7.58 0.34 -10.31
CA TRP A 58 6.12 0.41 -10.39
C TRP A 58 5.67 1.71 -11.08
N PHE A 59 6.16 2.84 -10.59
CA PHE A 59 5.83 4.14 -11.18
C PHE A 59 6.48 4.41 -12.55
N SER A 60 7.56 3.73 -12.91
CA SER A 60 8.13 3.80 -14.25
C SER A 60 7.17 3.21 -15.28
N ILE A 61 6.46 2.12 -14.94
CA ILE A 61 5.45 1.51 -15.79
C ILE A 61 4.21 2.42 -15.90
N LEU A 62 3.76 2.97 -14.77
CA LEU A 62 2.55 3.79 -14.70
C LEU A 62 2.74 5.27 -15.03
N GLN A 63 3.93 5.70 -15.42
CA GLN A 63 4.30 7.11 -15.59
C GLN A 63 3.31 7.94 -16.41
N ARG A 64 2.81 7.38 -17.52
CA ARG A 64 1.85 8.05 -18.39
C ARG A 64 0.43 8.02 -17.80
N ALA A 65 0.05 6.93 -17.16
CA ALA A 65 -1.28 6.73 -16.58
C ALA A 65 -1.51 7.61 -15.35
N VAL A 66 -0.46 7.92 -14.59
CA VAL A 66 -0.55 8.70 -13.34
C VAL A 66 -0.72 10.21 -13.59
N ARG A 67 -0.19 10.75 -14.68
CA ARG A 67 -0.25 12.19 -14.93
C ARG A 67 -1.68 12.67 -15.16
N GLY A 68 -2.16 13.59 -14.32
CA GLY A 68 -3.53 14.10 -14.33
C GLY A 68 -4.60 13.14 -13.81
N ALA A 69 -4.19 11.97 -13.31
CA ALA A 69 -5.09 10.89 -12.90
C ALA A 69 -5.80 11.17 -11.56
N ARG A 70 -6.99 10.61 -11.43
CA ARG A 70 -7.65 10.36 -10.15
C ARG A 70 -7.16 9.01 -9.64
N VAL A 71 -6.49 9.01 -8.50
CA VAL A 71 -5.79 7.85 -7.97
C VAL A 71 -6.49 7.30 -6.74
N LEU A 72 -6.53 5.99 -6.59
CA LEU A 72 -6.96 5.28 -5.38
C LEU A 72 -5.79 4.48 -4.81
N ASP A 73 -5.49 4.66 -3.52
CA ASP A 73 -4.48 3.92 -2.77
C ASP A 73 -5.19 3.06 -1.70
N LEU A 74 -5.39 1.78 -2.01
CA LEU A 74 -5.96 0.78 -1.12
C LEU A 74 -4.86 0.20 -0.23
N PHE A 75 -5.11 0.05 1.06
CA PHE A 75 -4.09 -0.26 2.08
C PHE A 75 -2.99 0.81 2.15
N ALA A 76 -3.41 2.07 2.20
CA ALA A 76 -2.52 3.21 1.98
C ALA A 76 -1.37 3.34 2.99
N GLY A 77 -1.48 2.76 4.18
CA GLY A 77 -0.43 2.85 5.19
C GLY A 77 -0.09 4.31 5.53
N SER A 78 1.15 4.69 5.30
CA SER A 78 1.63 6.07 5.43
C SER A 78 1.35 6.96 4.21
N GLY A 79 0.74 6.42 3.15
CA GLY A 79 0.42 7.09 1.90
C GLY A 79 1.56 7.08 0.87
N ALA A 80 2.51 6.16 0.98
CA ALA A 80 3.70 6.19 0.15
C ALA A 80 3.41 6.10 -1.35
N LEU A 81 2.44 5.28 -1.79
CA LEU A 81 2.08 5.13 -3.20
C LEU A 81 1.26 6.32 -3.70
N GLY A 82 0.17 6.68 -3.02
CA GLY A 82 -0.68 7.80 -3.45
C GLY A 82 0.05 9.15 -3.41
N LEU A 83 0.91 9.40 -2.40
CA LEU A 83 1.70 10.63 -2.33
C LEU A 83 2.81 10.68 -3.39
N GLU A 84 3.40 9.53 -3.75
CA GLU A 84 4.31 9.41 -4.90
C GLU A 84 3.56 9.73 -6.21
N ALA A 85 2.33 9.22 -6.38
CA ALA A 85 1.50 9.52 -7.54
C ALA A 85 1.20 11.02 -7.66
N LEU A 86 0.81 11.67 -6.55
CA LEU A 86 0.58 13.13 -6.51
C LEU A 86 1.85 13.89 -6.85
N SER A 87 3.00 13.46 -6.35
CA SER A 87 4.31 14.06 -6.67
C SER A 87 4.65 13.96 -8.15
N ARG A 88 4.20 12.89 -8.83
CA ARG A 88 4.42 12.65 -10.26
C ARG A 88 3.34 13.27 -11.15
N GLY A 89 2.42 14.03 -10.56
CA GLY A 89 1.43 14.84 -11.29
C GLY A 89 0.05 14.22 -11.39
N ALA A 90 -0.33 13.28 -10.52
CA ALA A 90 -1.74 12.89 -10.35
C ALA A 90 -2.57 14.10 -9.92
N ALA A 91 -3.81 14.20 -10.36
CA ALA A 91 -4.70 15.29 -9.99
C ALA A 91 -5.15 15.20 -8.54
N THR A 92 -5.69 14.04 -8.17
CA THR A 92 -6.20 13.75 -6.83
C THR A 92 -5.82 12.34 -6.39
N ALA A 93 -5.85 12.11 -5.08
CA ALA A 93 -5.66 10.78 -4.51
C ALA A 93 -6.62 10.53 -3.35
N ASP A 94 -7.33 9.42 -3.42
CA ASP A 94 -8.12 8.86 -2.34
C ASP A 94 -7.32 7.75 -1.66
N PHE A 95 -7.23 7.81 -0.33
CA PHE A 95 -6.51 6.86 0.50
C PHE A 95 -7.47 6.07 1.35
N VAL A 96 -7.35 4.75 1.36
CA VAL A 96 -8.14 3.86 2.21
C VAL A 96 -7.22 3.15 3.19
N GLU A 97 -7.45 3.36 4.48
CA GLU A 97 -6.63 2.79 5.54
C GLU A 97 -7.48 2.59 6.80
N VAL A 98 -7.32 1.46 7.48
CA VAL A 98 -8.07 1.13 8.71
C VAL A 98 -7.24 1.35 9.97
N HIS A 99 -5.93 1.22 9.87
CA HIS A 99 -5.02 1.24 11.01
C HIS A 99 -4.82 2.66 11.57
N ARG A 100 -5.13 2.87 12.84
CA ARG A 100 -5.08 4.19 13.48
C ARG A 100 -3.70 4.87 13.40
N LEU A 101 -2.61 4.13 13.58
CA LEU A 101 -1.26 4.70 13.56
C LEU A 101 -0.82 5.06 12.13
N ALA A 102 -1.19 4.24 11.15
CA ALA A 102 -0.95 4.52 9.73
C ALA A 102 -1.71 5.77 9.29
N LEU A 103 -3.00 5.87 9.63
CA LEU A 103 -3.83 7.07 9.38
C LEU A 103 -3.23 8.35 9.99
N ALA A 104 -2.68 8.26 11.20
CA ALA A 104 -2.03 9.41 11.83
C ALA A 104 -0.79 9.87 11.04
N SER A 105 0.02 8.90 10.57
CA SER A 105 1.18 9.16 9.73
C SER A 105 0.77 9.74 8.37
N LEU A 106 -0.22 9.16 7.71
CA LEU A 106 -0.77 9.61 6.43
C LEU A 106 -1.27 11.06 6.52
N LYS A 107 -2.11 11.38 7.50
CA LYS A 107 -2.62 12.75 7.73
C LYS A 107 -1.48 13.74 7.96
N ALA A 108 -0.47 13.36 8.74
CA ALA A 108 0.70 14.21 8.98
C ALA A 108 1.51 14.45 7.69
N ASN A 109 1.64 13.42 6.83
CA ASN A 109 2.34 13.51 5.56
C ASN A 109 1.59 14.41 4.56
N VAL A 110 0.28 14.23 4.41
CA VAL A 110 -0.58 15.09 3.57
C VAL A 110 -0.44 16.55 3.99
N LYS A 111 -0.56 16.84 5.29
CA LYS A 111 -0.39 18.20 5.83
C LYS A 111 1.03 18.77 5.58
N THR A 112 2.07 17.94 5.76
CA THR A 112 3.46 18.37 5.55
C THR A 112 3.74 18.74 4.10
N LEU A 113 3.08 18.04 3.15
CA LEU A 113 3.18 18.30 1.72
C LEU A 113 2.17 19.35 1.22
N LYS A 114 1.24 19.83 2.09
CA LYS A 114 0.17 20.77 1.76
C LYS A 114 -0.73 20.25 0.62
N LEU A 115 -1.19 19.01 0.77
CA LEU A 115 -1.98 18.29 -0.24
C LEU A 115 -3.43 18.06 0.19
N GLU A 116 -3.92 18.75 1.23
CA GLU A 116 -5.26 18.58 1.78
C GLU A 116 -6.35 18.74 0.71
N ASP A 117 -6.21 19.71 -0.18
CA ASP A 117 -7.19 20.00 -1.24
C ASP A 117 -7.19 18.99 -2.39
N ARG A 118 -6.16 18.10 -2.45
CA ARG A 118 -5.99 17.10 -3.49
C ARG A 118 -6.14 15.68 -2.97
N THR A 119 -6.53 15.52 -1.69
CA THR A 119 -6.56 14.21 -1.05
C THR A 119 -7.84 13.99 -0.27
N THR A 120 -8.37 12.77 -0.32
CA THR A 120 -9.42 12.29 0.57
C THR A 120 -8.91 11.07 1.34
N ILE A 121 -9.13 11.04 2.65
CA ILE A 121 -8.69 9.92 3.50
C ILE A 121 -9.92 9.23 4.08
N HIS A 122 -10.12 7.97 3.69
CA HIS A 122 -11.19 7.10 4.13
C HIS A 122 -10.68 6.14 5.21
N ARG A 123 -11.28 6.18 6.39
CA ARG A 123 -11.04 5.15 7.41
C ARG A 123 -11.98 3.99 7.19
N ALA A 124 -11.55 2.99 6.42
CA ALA A 124 -12.38 1.85 6.04
C ALA A 124 -11.51 0.61 5.81
N ASP A 125 -12.13 -0.56 5.79
CA ASP A 125 -11.55 -1.76 5.21
C ASP A 125 -11.48 -1.61 3.70
N ALA A 126 -10.33 -2.03 3.11
CA ALA A 126 -10.05 -1.81 1.69
C ALA A 126 -10.95 -2.64 0.77
N LEU A 127 -11.29 -3.88 1.16
CA LEU A 127 -12.20 -4.74 0.39
C LEU A 127 -13.62 -4.20 0.43
N GLU A 128 -14.13 -3.89 1.63
CA GLU A 128 -15.47 -3.30 1.78
C GLU A 128 -15.61 -1.96 1.06
N PHE A 129 -14.55 -1.17 1.02
CA PHE A 129 -14.53 0.09 0.28
C PHE A 129 -14.58 -0.18 -1.22
N ALA A 130 -13.75 -1.10 -1.73
CA ALA A 130 -13.70 -1.44 -3.15
C ALA A 130 -15.01 -2.04 -3.68
N GLU A 131 -15.75 -2.81 -2.86
CA GLU A 131 -17.07 -3.36 -3.21
C GLU A 131 -18.13 -2.30 -3.51
N ARG A 132 -17.97 -1.08 -2.97
CA ARG A 132 -18.92 0.03 -3.14
C ARG A 132 -18.55 0.98 -4.29
N LEU A 133 -17.44 0.76 -4.94
CA LEU A 133 -16.98 1.59 -6.06
C LEU A 133 -17.78 1.31 -7.33
N HIS A 134 -17.84 2.33 -8.20
CA HIS A 134 -18.43 2.20 -9.53
C HIS A 134 -17.34 1.96 -10.58
N PRO A 135 -17.67 1.27 -11.70
CA PRO A 135 -16.75 1.10 -12.83
C PRO A 135 -16.18 2.44 -13.31
N GLY A 136 -14.85 2.50 -13.52
CA GLY A 136 -14.17 3.68 -14.04
C GLY A 136 -14.13 4.90 -13.11
N GLN A 137 -14.40 4.72 -11.81
CA GLN A 137 -14.39 5.81 -10.83
C GLN A 137 -13.00 6.45 -10.70
N TYR A 138 -11.94 5.67 -10.89
CA TYR A 138 -10.55 6.11 -10.86
C TYR A 138 -9.85 5.84 -12.19
N ASP A 139 -8.72 6.53 -12.40
CA ASP A 139 -7.86 6.26 -13.55
C ASP A 139 -6.80 5.21 -13.20
N VAL A 140 -6.23 5.29 -11.98
CA VAL A 140 -5.26 4.33 -11.47
C VAL A 140 -5.61 3.94 -10.04
N ALA A 141 -5.53 2.65 -9.73
CA ALA A 141 -5.64 2.14 -8.37
C ALA A 141 -4.38 1.36 -7.98
N PHE A 142 -3.94 1.52 -6.74
CA PHE A 142 -2.85 0.80 -6.11
C PHE A 142 -3.37 -0.03 -4.95
N ALA A 143 -2.73 -1.17 -4.69
CA ALA A 143 -2.89 -1.91 -3.45
C ALA A 143 -1.57 -2.55 -3.03
N ASP A 144 -1.23 -2.42 -1.75
CA ASP A 144 -0.12 -3.10 -1.09
C ASP A 144 -0.66 -3.79 0.19
N PRO A 145 -1.46 -4.87 0.01
CA PRO A 145 -2.07 -5.57 1.12
C PRO A 145 -1.03 -6.31 1.96
N PRO A 146 -1.29 -6.58 3.26
CA PRO A 146 -0.46 -7.47 4.06
C PRO A 146 -0.28 -8.82 3.37
N TYR A 147 0.94 -9.36 3.36
CA TYR A 147 1.27 -10.63 2.69
C TYR A 147 0.57 -11.86 3.28
N ALA A 148 0.08 -11.77 4.51
CA ALA A 148 -0.68 -12.82 5.14
C ALA A 148 -2.18 -12.68 4.80
N GLY A 149 -2.70 -13.54 3.93
CA GLY A 149 -4.12 -13.59 3.63
C GLY A 149 -4.46 -13.59 2.13
N GLU A 150 -5.75 -13.70 1.83
CA GLU A 150 -6.28 -13.78 0.47
C GLU A 150 -6.69 -12.42 -0.12
N GLN A 151 -6.31 -11.33 0.53
CA GLN A 151 -6.78 -9.98 0.17
C GLN A 151 -6.41 -9.58 -1.25
N ALA A 152 -5.17 -9.91 -1.67
CA ALA A 152 -4.72 -9.61 -3.03
C ALA A 152 -5.58 -10.34 -4.07
N ALA A 153 -5.81 -11.65 -3.90
CA ALA A 153 -6.62 -12.44 -4.82
C ALA A 153 -8.08 -11.96 -4.84
N ARG A 154 -8.65 -11.62 -3.68
CA ARG A 154 -10.02 -11.10 -3.56
C ARG A 154 -10.19 -9.75 -4.26
N LEU A 155 -9.23 -8.83 -4.11
CA LEU A 155 -9.26 -7.54 -4.81
C LEU A 155 -9.18 -7.72 -6.33
N VAL A 156 -8.34 -8.62 -6.80
CA VAL A 156 -8.24 -8.91 -8.24
C VAL A 156 -9.54 -9.51 -8.77
N ALA A 157 -10.14 -10.46 -8.05
CA ALA A 157 -11.43 -11.03 -8.43
C ALA A 157 -12.53 -9.96 -8.47
N LEU A 158 -12.58 -9.08 -7.47
CA LEU A 158 -13.52 -7.95 -7.43
C LEU A 158 -13.30 -7.01 -8.61
N PHE A 159 -12.05 -6.63 -8.90
CA PHE A 159 -11.72 -5.74 -10.02
C PHE A 159 -12.13 -6.33 -11.37
N ARG A 160 -11.97 -7.64 -11.58
CA ARG A 160 -12.38 -8.31 -12.82
C ARG A 160 -13.89 -8.26 -13.05
N VAL A 161 -14.70 -8.29 -11.98
CA VAL A 161 -16.16 -8.17 -12.05
C VAL A 161 -16.59 -6.70 -12.13
N ASN A 162 -15.93 -5.82 -11.38
CA ASN A 162 -16.24 -4.40 -11.28
C ASN A 162 -14.95 -3.57 -11.44
N PRO A 163 -14.53 -3.22 -12.67
CA PRO A 163 -13.29 -2.49 -12.93
C PRO A 163 -13.40 -1.02 -12.49
N PHE A 164 -13.22 -0.77 -11.20
CA PHE A 164 -13.33 0.54 -10.58
C PHE A 164 -12.22 1.54 -10.99
N ALA A 165 -11.20 1.10 -11.70
CA ALA A 165 -10.14 1.94 -12.28
C ALA A 165 -9.80 1.49 -13.70
N ARG A 166 -9.16 2.36 -14.51
CA ARG A 166 -8.63 1.95 -15.83
C ARG A 166 -7.46 1.00 -15.71
N THR A 167 -6.60 1.26 -14.70
CA THR A 167 -5.46 0.41 -14.37
C THR A 167 -5.48 0.14 -12.87
N PHE A 168 -5.48 -1.13 -12.49
CA PHE A 168 -5.26 -1.57 -11.12
C PHE A 168 -3.92 -2.28 -11.02
N SER A 169 -3.16 -1.98 -9.98
CA SER A 169 -1.86 -2.61 -9.75
C SER A 169 -1.72 -2.98 -8.28
N ILE A 170 -1.17 -4.17 -8.05
CA ILE A 170 -1.15 -4.77 -6.71
C ILE A 170 0.17 -5.46 -6.42
N GLU A 171 0.73 -5.17 -5.24
CA GLU A 171 1.89 -5.87 -4.70
C GLU A 171 1.46 -7.18 -4.03
N HIS A 172 2.26 -8.24 -4.21
CA HIS A 172 2.02 -9.53 -3.59
C HIS A 172 3.33 -10.34 -3.49
N PRO A 173 3.40 -11.41 -2.68
CA PRO A 173 4.54 -12.32 -2.65
C PRO A 173 4.78 -12.95 -4.03
N ALA A 174 6.04 -13.02 -4.47
CA ALA A 174 6.39 -13.54 -5.79
C ALA A 174 6.17 -15.06 -5.94
N ASP A 175 6.06 -15.78 -4.83
CA ASP A 175 5.74 -17.21 -4.75
C ASP A 175 4.22 -17.48 -4.68
N GLN A 176 3.38 -16.43 -4.58
CA GLN A 176 1.93 -16.50 -4.60
C GLN A 176 1.38 -15.77 -5.82
N PRO A 177 1.46 -16.34 -7.02
CA PRO A 177 1.06 -15.66 -8.25
C PRO A 177 -0.44 -15.38 -8.24
N ILE A 178 -0.80 -14.17 -8.68
CA ILE A 178 -2.18 -13.76 -8.88
C ILE A 178 -2.44 -13.50 -10.36
N PRO A 179 -3.68 -13.73 -10.86
CA PRO A 179 -3.99 -13.51 -12.26
C PRO A 179 -3.97 -12.02 -12.62
N GLY A 180 -3.26 -11.67 -13.70
CA GLY A 180 -3.16 -10.29 -14.19
C GLY A 180 -2.69 -10.25 -15.63
N ASP A 181 -2.57 -9.04 -16.19
CA ASP A 181 -2.21 -8.84 -17.59
C ASP A 181 -0.69 -8.65 -17.77
N ASP A 182 -0.02 -8.07 -16.76
CA ASP A 182 1.44 -7.94 -16.70
C ASP A 182 1.92 -8.12 -15.25
N THR A 183 2.94 -8.94 -15.02
CA THR A 183 3.52 -9.15 -13.69
C THR A 183 5.03 -8.93 -13.72
N ARG A 184 5.53 -8.12 -12.80
CA ARG A 184 6.97 -7.84 -12.62
C ARG A 184 7.44 -8.35 -11.27
N ARG A 185 8.51 -9.14 -11.28
CA ARG A 185 9.10 -9.73 -10.07
C ARG A 185 10.32 -8.96 -9.62
N TYR A 186 10.42 -8.75 -8.31
CA TYR A 186 11.50 -8.00 -7.65
C TYR A 186 11.94 -8.77 -6.39
N GLY A 187 12.75 -9.82 -6.58
CA GLY A 187 13.11 -10.73 -5.50
C GLY A 187 11.91 -11.52 -5.00
N ASP A 188 11.60 -11.38 -3.72
CA ASP A 188 10.47 -12.08 -3.07
C ASP A 188 9.13 -11.36 -3.25
N THR A 189 9.13 -10.20 -3.91
CA THR A 189 7.96 -9.37 -4.19
C THR A 189 7.62 -9.37 -5.67
N ALA A 190 6.36 -9.31 -6.01
CA ALA A 190 5.86 -9.07 -7.36
C ALA A 190 4.82 -7.95 -7.37
N VAL A 191 4.74 -7.24 -8.49
CA VAL A 191 3.67 -6.28 -8.78
C VAL A 191 2.94 -6.75 -10.02
N THR A 192 1.64 -6.96 -9.90
CA THR A 192 0.77 -7.36 -11.00
C THR A 192 -0.12 -6.19 -11.42
N PHE A 193 -0.18 -5.95 -12.71
CA PHE A 193 -1.00 -4.93 -13.36
C PHE A 193 -2.20 -5.58 -14.04
N ILE A 194 -3.38 -4.99 -13.86
CA ILE A 194 -4.64 -5.45 -14.42
C ILE A 194 -5.30 -4.23 -15.09
N TYR A 195 -5.69 -4.39 -16.34
CA TYR A 195 -6.30 -3.33 -17.10
C TYR A 195 -7.80 -3.57 -17.25
N ALA A 196 -8.59 -2.51 -17.18
CA ALA A 196 -10.00 -2.56 -17.49
C ALA A 196 -10.17 -2.93 -18.99
N PRO A 197 -11.24 -3.67 -19.34
CA PRO A 197 -11.56 -4.01 -20.73
C PRO A 197 -11.72 -2.78 -21.63
#